data_370c90ee97c2ebfd880724d96adba34c
#
_entry.id   370c90ee97c2ebfd880724d96adba34c
#
_cell.length_a   1.000
_cell.length_b   1.000
_cell.length_c   1.000
_cell.angle_alpha   90.00
_cell.angle_beta   90.00
_cell.angle_gamma   90.00
#
_symmetry.space_group_name_H-M   'P 1'
#
loop_
_entity.id
_entity.type
_entity.pdbx_description
1 polymer ?
#
loop_
_entity_poly.entity_id
_entity_poly.type
_entity_poly.pdbx_seq_one_letter_code
_entity_poly.pdbx_strand_id
1 'polypeptide(L)'
;MLGATQNCVKLKCNSYDLVAMKDSLGFTGKRELLARGLLWSGASFLLSYLPVRDSLLVLNYHRIGNPDDDLFDPGVFSATADQLDNQISYLQRHVSLVTLEEALAYINGTIKEKTRRCRVLITFDDGYLDNYSIAFPILRSHGAQGVFFLATSMVGSCHIPWWDHIAYLMRTAQRRRFTLNYPANLVVDINKNGFAESVQSVLRSYKNPENTDPARFIAELAEKAGGEDPPETMRRFLSWDEAREMSKGGMAFGSHTHSHHVLSQLEPARQYEELSESRAILKEQLGIEADALAYPVGCKSSFTVETQRIARELGYRCAFSHHGGTNARGNTRLYDVKRAKMVNQSWSRFRVQTSFCRFTGAYWP
;
A
#
# COMPACT_ATOMS: atom_id res chain seq x y z
N MET A 1 26.07 -11.04 -59.82
CA MET A 1 26.02 -9.76 -59.05
C MET A 1 25.02 -9.97 -57.94
N LEU A 2 25.54 -10.18 -56.74
CA LEU A 2 24.82 -10.46 -55.52
C LEU A 2 24.50 -9.14 -54.83
N GLY A 3 23.21 -8.83 -54.69
CA GLY A 3 22.72 -7.70 -53.89
C GLY A 3 22.32 -8.16 -52.49
N ALA A 4 23.12 -7.87 -51.50
CA ALA A 4 22.85 -8.12 -50.12
C ALA A 4 21.89 -7.04 -49.59
N THR A 5 20.65 -7.41 -49.29
CA THR A 5 19.69 -6.57 -48.54
C THR A 5 20.03 -6.63 -47.06
N GLN A 6 20.57 -5.55 -46.52
CA GLN A 6 20.71 -5.32 -45.09
C GLN A 6 19.33 -5.11 -44.47
N ASN A 7 18.84 -6.11 -43.72
CA ASN A 7 17.74 -5.96 -42.84
C ASN A 7 18.15 -5.16 -41.60
N CYS A 8 17.91 -3.85 -41.64
CA CYS A 8 18.03 -2.97 -40.50
C CYS A 8 16.82 -3.21 -39.58
N VAL A 9 16.99 -4.03 -38.53
CA VAL A 9 16.01 -4.18 -37.48
C VAL A 9 15.96 -2.87 -36.70
N LYS A 10 15.03 -1.99 -37.03
CA LYS A 10 14.68 -0.82 -36.22
C LYS A 10 14.13 -1.33 -34.91
N LEU A 11 14.94 -1.31 -33.86
CA LEU A 11 14.50 -1.39 -32.48
C LEU A 11 13.50 -0.25 -32.24
N LYS A 12 12.22 -0.57 -32.21
CA LYS A 12 11.19 0.37 -31.75
C LYS A 12 11.49 0.65 -30.28
N CYS A 13 12.05 1.82 -30.01
CA CYS A 13 12.16 2.34 -28.66
C CYS A 13 10.73 2.40 -28.08
N ASN A 14 10.45 1.57 -27.09
CA ASN A 14 9.12 1.52 -26.46
C ASN A 14 8.91 2.82 -25.70
N SER A 15 7.71 3.40 -25.78
CA SER A 15 7.33 4.63 -25.05
C SER A 15 7.63 4.55 -23.53
N TYR A 16 7.73 3.34 -22.98
CA TYR A 16 8.10 3.08 -21.59
C TYR A 16 9.57 3.32 -21.26
N ASP A 17 10.47 3.20 -22.21
CA ASP A 17 11.89 3.50 -21.98
C ASP A 17 12.11 5.03 -21.87
N LEU A 18 11.25 5.83 -22.50
CA LEU A 18 11.22 7.28 -22.36
C LEU A 18 10.64 7.74 -21.02
N VAL A 19 9.61 7.05 -20.48
CA VAL A 19 9.06 7.30 -19.16
C VAL A 19 10.10 6.95 -18.08
N ALA A 20 10.77 5.80 -18.22
CA ALA A 20 11.85 5.39 -17.32
C ALA A 20 13.02 6.41 -17.26
N MET A 21 13.29 7.12 -18.34
CA MET A 21 14.33 8.18 -18.36
C MET A 21 13.88 9.45 -17.63
N LYS A 22 12.60 9.82 -17.70
CA LYS A 22 12.07 11.03 -17.01
C LYS A 22 11.93 10.86 -15.51
N ASP A 23 11.39 9.72 -15.05
CA ASP A 23 11.20 9.45 -13.61
C ASP A 23 12.52 9.20 -12.87
N SER A 24 13.59 8.85 -13.58
CA SER A 24 14.84 8.42 -12.95
C SER A 24 15.71 9.56 -12.41
N LEU A 25 15.41 10.81 -12.73
CA LEU A 25 16.24 11.96 -12.32
C LEU A 25 16.08 12.36 -10.84
N GLY A 26 14.99 11.95 -10.19
CA GLY A 26 14.71 12.27 -8.77
C GLY A 26 15.06 11.17 -7.75
N PHE A 27 15.26 9.93 -8.19
CA PHE A 27 15.49 8.79 -7.29
C PHE A 27 16.98 8.41 -7.24
N THR A 28 17.62 8.62 -6.09
CA THR A 28 19.03 8.26 -5.86
C THR A 28 19.13 7.22 -4.75
N GLY A 29 19.95 6.18 -4.95
CA GLY A 29 20.23 5.19 -3.94
C GLY A 29 20.73 3.86 -4.52
N LYS A 30 21.38 3.04 -3.67
CA LYS A 30 21.97 1.74 -4.09
C LYS A 30 20.93 0.82 -4.76
N ARG A 31 19.70 0.81 -4.29
CA ARG A 31 18.60 -0.02 -4.85
C ARG A 31 18.17 0.47 -6.23
N GLU A 32 18.14 1.77 -6.44
CA GLU A 32 17.82 2.37 -7.74
C GLU A 32 18.91 2.04 -8.77
N LEU A 33 20.17 2.18 -8.42
CA LEU A 33 21.31 1.82 -9.29
C LEU A 33 21.28 0.33 -9.65
N LEU A 34 20.96 -0.55 -8.68
CA LEU A 34 20.80 -1.98 -8.93
C LEU A 34 19.62 -2.27 -9.86
N ALA A 35 18.46 -1.62 -9.66
CA ALA A 35 17.30 -1.80 -10.52
C ALA A 35 17.60 -1.37 -11.96
N ARG A 36 18.24 -0.23 -12.15
CA ARG A 36 18.69 0.23 -13.47
C ARG A 36 19.69 -0.73 -14.10
N GLY A 37 20.70 -1.16 -13.34
CA GLY A 37 21.70 -2.12 -13.81
C GLY A 37 21.06 -3.44 -14.26
N LEU A 38 20.11 -3.99 -13.53
CA LEU A 38 19.35 -5.19 -13.90
C LEU A 38 18.52 -5.00 -15.17
N LEU A 39 17.93 -3.83 -15.38
CA LEU A 39 17.19 -3.54 -16.60
C LEU A 39 18.10 -3.32 -17.82
N TRP A 40 19.22 -2.61 -17.63
CA TRP A 40 20.15 -2.29 -18.71
C TRP A 40 21.03 -3.48 -19.15
N SER A 41 21.33 -4.40 -18.23
CA SER A 41 22.12 -5.61 -18.54
C SER A 41 21.35 -6.64 -19.38
N GLY A 42 20.10 -6.40 -19.73
CA GLY A 42 19.25 -7.39 -20.40
C GLY A 42 18.81 -8.55 -19.49
N ALA A 43 19.20 -8.55 -18.22
CA ALA A 43 18.81 -9.60 -17.28
C ALA A 43 17.27 -9.69 -17.13
N SER A 44 16.56 -8.57 -17.20
CA SER A 44 15.09 -8.55 -17.22
C SER A 44 14.51 -9.25 -18.46
N PHE A 45 15.21 -9.17 -19.61
CA PHE A 45 14.84 -9.89 -20.83
C PHE A 45 15.09 -11.39 -20.66
N LEU A 46 16.23 -11.80 -20.14
CA LEU A 46 16.51 -13.19 -19.81
C LEU A 46 15.53 -13.75 -18.78
N LEU A 47 15.18 -12.98 -17.76
CA LEU A 47 14.15 -13.35 -16.78
C LEU A 47 12.78 -13.57 -17.43
N SER A 48 12.45 -12.91 -18.55
CA SER A 48 11.17 -13.09 -19.23
C SER A 48 11.00 -14.48 -19.88
N TYR A 49 12.09 -15.20 -20.09
CA TYR A 49 12.06 -16.60 -20.58
C TYR A 49 11.89 -17.63 -19.45
N LEU A 50 12.07 -17.23 -18.18
CA LEU A 50 11.82 -18.14 -17.06
C LEU A 50 10.33 -18.45 -16.96
N PRO A 51 9.98 -19.70 -16.61
CA PRO A 51 8.59 -20.05 -16.35
C PRO A 51 8.03 -19.20 -15.21
N VAL A 52 6.94 -18.51 -15.49
CA VAL A 52 6.22 -17.74 -14.46
C VAL A 52 5.63 -18.71 -13.45
N ARG A 53 5.91 -18.51 -12.19
CA ARG A 53 5.35 -19.29 -11.12
C ARG A 53 3.84 -19.03 -11.01
N ASP A 54 3.03 -20.08 -10.95
CA ASP A 54 1.60 -19.94 -10.64
C ASP A 54 1.48 -19.38 -9.21
N SER A 55 1.21 -18.09 -9.10
CA SER A 55 1.17 -17.37 -7.83
C SER A 55 0.25 -16.15 -7.92
N LEU A 56 -0.24 -15.71 -6.77
CA LEU A 56 -0.97 -14.46 -6.59
C LEU A 56 -0.05 -13.43 -5.90
N LEU A 57 0.20 -12.33 -6.59
CA LEU A 57 0.82 -11.14 -6.02
C LEU A 57 -0.29 -10.15 -5.67
N VAL A 58 -0.31 -9.66 -4.44
CA VAL A 58 -1.23 -8.61 -4.00
C VAL A 58 -0.44 -7.33 -3.81
N LEU A 59 -0.76 -6.30 -4.59
CA LEU A 59 -0.12 -4.99 -4.50
C LEU A 59 -0.91 -4.12 -3.52
N ASN A 60 -0.22 -3.50 -2.58
CA ASN A 60 -0.83 -2.64 -1.58
C ASN A 60 -0.40 -1.19 -1.75
N TYR A 61 -1.35 -0.36 -2.17
CA TYR A 61 -1.27 1.09 -2.25
C TYR A 61 -1.96 1.73 -1.04
N HIS A 62 -1.67 3.01 -0.79
CA HIS A 62 -2.38 3.86 0.15
C HIS A 62 -2.81 5.14 -0.59
N ARG A 63 -1.99 6.18 -0.55
CA ARG A 63 -2.28 7.46 -1.21
C ARG A 63 -1.72 7.54 -2.62
N ILE A 64 -2.47 8.23 -3.48
CA ILE A 64 -2.08 8.54 -4.86
C ILE A 64 -2.03 10.04 -5.05
N GLY A 65 -0.86 10.54 -5.44
CA GLY A 65 -0.64 11.98 -5.63
C GLY A 65 0.83 12.35 -5.47
N ASN A 66 1.12 13.65 -5.50
CA ASN A 66 2.46 14.13 -5.26
C ASN A 66 2.65 14.41 -3.75
N PRO A 67 3.59 13.74 -3.07
CA PRO A 67 3.83 13.97 -1.64
C PRO A 67 4.32 15.38 -1.31
N ASP A 68 4.87 16.11 -2.29
CA ASP A 68 5.37 17.47 -2.08
C ASP A 68 4.23 18.51 -1.99
N ASP A 69 3.03 18.15 -2.50
CA ASP A 69 1.84 19.00 -2.45
C ASP A 69 1.02 18.80 -1.15
N ASP A 70 1.49 17.95 -0.24
CA ASP A 70 0.79 17.60 1.00
C ASP A 70 1.60 17.97 2.25
N LEU A 71 0.91 18.39 3.30
CA LEU A 71 1.53 18.82 4.57
C LEU A 71 1.81 17.64 5.53
N PHE A 72 1.28 16.47 5.22
CA PHE A 72 1.27 15.29 6.11
C PHE A 72 2.36 14.26 5.76
N ASP A 73 2.17 13.00 6.15
CA ASP A 73 3.22 11.99 5.96
C ASP A 73 3.46 11.68 4.47
N PRO A 74 4.61 12.08 3.91
CA PRO A 74 4.94 11.72 2.53
C PRO A 74 5.14 10.20 2.34
N GLY A 75 5.39 9.46 3.42
CA GLY A 75 5.65 8.01 3.38
C GLY A 75 4.42 7.14 3.12
N VAL A 76 3.21 7.71 3.16
CA VAL A 76 1.96 7.01 2.79
C VAL A 76 1.66 7.09 1.29
N PHE A 77 2.35 7.95 0.53
CA PHE A 77 2.16 8.01 -0.91
C PHE A 77 2.80 6.82 -1.62
N SER A 78 2.01 6.12 -2.42
CA SER A 78 2.41 4.92 -3.12
C SER A 78 2.80 5.17 -4.58
N ALA A 79 2.18 6.15 -5.22
CA ALA A 79 2.45 6.56 -6.59
C ALA A 79 1.86 7.96 -6.85
N THR A 80 2.36 8.65 -7.88
CA THR A 80 1.64 9.78 -8.49
C THR A 80 0.51 9.25 -9.39
N ALA A 81 -0.38 10.13 -9.86
CA ALA A 81 -1.45 9.77 -10.81
C ALA A 81 -0.86 9.12 -12.07
N ASP A 82 0.14 9.77 -12.70
CA ASP A 82 0.81 9.27 -13.90
C ASP A 82 1.54 7.93 -13.66
N GLN A 83 2.15 7.78 -12.49
CA GLN A 83 2.79 6.52 -12.12
C GLN A 83 1.76 5.40 -11.98
N LEU A 84 0.63 5.64 -11.32
CA LEU A 84 -0.43 4.63 -11.18
C LEU A 84 -0.98 4.22 -12.55
N ASP A 85 -1.30 5.17 -13.41
CA ASP A 85 -1.80 4.91 -14.77
C ASP A 85 -0.83 4.03 -15.58
N ASN A 86 0.46 4.41 -15.58
CA ASN A 86 1.50 3.64 -16.24
C ASN A 86 1.69 2.24 -15.61
N GLN A 87 1.60 2.12 -14.28
CA GLN A 87 1.71 0.84 -13.58
C GLN A 87 0.56 -0.10 -13.95
N ILE A 88 -0.69 0.38 -13.95
CA ILE A 88 -1.86 -0.42 -14.35
C ILE A 88 -1.75 -0.86 -15.81
N SER A 89 -1.41 0.06 -16.72
CA SER A 89 -1.18 -0.23 -18.13
C SER A 89 -0.09 -1.30 -18.34
N TYR A 90 1.00 -1.24 -17.61
CA TYR A 90 2.06 -2.25 -17.64
C TYR A 90 1.57 -3.61 -17.11
N LEU A 91 0.87 -3.61 -15.98
CA LEU A 91 0.37 -4.84 -15.37
C LEU A 91 -0.60 -5.57 -16.30
N GLN A 92 -1.53 -4.86 -16.95
CA GLN A 92 -2.47 -5.47 -17.92
C GLN A 92 -1.77 -6.22 -19.05
N ARG A 93 -0.62 -5.74 -19.49
CA ARG A 93 0.14 -6.39 -20.59
C ARG A 93 0.93 -7.61 -20.14
N HIS A 94 1.37 -7.65 -18.87
CA HIS A 94 2.37 -8.61 -18.41
C HIS A 94 1.87 -9.61 -17.39
N VAL A 95 0.71 -9.36 -16.77
CA VAL A 95 0.12 -10.22 -15.73
C VAL A 95 -1.38 -10.41 -15.99
N SER A 96 -2.03 -11.24 -15.17
CA SER A 96 -3.49 -11.35 -15.13
C SER A 96 -3.98 -10.54 -13.94
N LEU A 97 -4.56 -9.35 -14.18
CA LEU A 97 -5.28 -8.62 -13.14
C LEU A 97 -6.50 -9.44 -12.75
N VAL A 98 -6.71 -9.62 -11.46
CA VAL A 98 -7.81 -10.42 -10.91
C VAL A 98 -8.66 -9.60 -9.96
N THR A 99 -9.94 -9.96 -9.88
CA THR A 99 -10.88 -9.44 -8.89
C THR A 99 -10.63 -10.04 -7.51
N LEU A 100 -11.23 -9.46 -6.47
CA LEU A 100 -11.17 -10.03 -5.11
C LEU A 100 -11.71 -11.47 -5.09
N GLU A 101 -12.84 -11.74 -5.76
CA GLU A 101 -13.43 -13.07 -5.82
C GLU A 101 -12.52 -14.09 -6.53
N GLU A 102 -11.91 -13.71 -7.63
CA GLU A 102 -10.94 -14.56 -8.33
C GLU A 102 -9.69 -14.82 -7.48
N ALA A 103 -9.22 -13.81 -6.74
CA ALA A 103 -8.11 -13.97 -5.82
C ALA A 103 -8.46 -14.93 -4.68
N LEU A 104 -9.64 -14.79 -4.07
CA LEU A 104 -10.14 -15.71 -3.03
C LEU A 104 -10.30 -17.14 -3.56
N ALA A 105 -10.88 -17.30 -4.75
CA ALA A 105 -11.03 -18.60 -5.40
C ALA A 105 -9.67 -19.26 -5.70
N TYR A 106 -8.65 -18.44 -6.05
CA TYR A 106 -7.28 -18.93 -6.25
C TYR A 106 -6.64 -19.39 -4.94
N ILE A 107 -6.72 -18.57 -3.88
CA ILE A 107 -6.17 -18.90 -2.57
C ILE A 107 -6.80 -20.16 -1.99
N ASN A 108 -8.13 -20.30 -2.12
CA ASN A 108 -8.87 -21.48 -1.67
C ASN A 108 -8.65 -22.73 -2.54
N GLY A 109 -7.94 -22.58 -3.68
CA GLY A 109 -7.66 -23.69 -4.58
C GLY A 109 -8.85 -24.17 -5.43
N THR A 110 -9.95 -23.39 -5.47
CA THR A 110 -11.13 -23.71 -6.29
C THR A 110 -10.91 -23.45 -7.78
N ILE A 111 -10.03 -22.51 -8.14
CA ILE A 111 -9.57 -22.32 -9.52
C ILE A 111 -8.59 -23.45 -9.88
N LYS A 112 -8.98 -24.31 -10.82
CA LYS A 112 -8.13 -25.42 -11.29
C LYS A 112 -7.20 -25.03 -12.44
N GLU A 113 -7.53 -24.00 -13.18
CA GLU A 113 -6.74 -23.54 -14.33
C GLU A 113 -5.39 -22.97 -13.91
N LYS A 114 -4.32 -23.53 -14.49
CA LYS A 114 -2.97 -22.95 -14.39
C LYS A 114 -2.81 -21.91 -15.48
N THR A 115 -2.48 -20.69 -15.11
CA THR A 115 -2.13 -19.67 -16.08
C THR A 115 -0.61 -19.62 -16.26
N ARG A 116 -0.19 -19.18 -17.46
CA ARG A 116 1.23 -18.85 -17.73
C ARG A 116 1.57 -17.42 -17.28
N ARG A 117 0.64 -16.71 -16.62
CA ARG A 117 0.81 -15.35 -16.11
C ARG A 117 0.61 -15.33 -14.60
N CYS A 118 1.42 -14.58 -13.88
CA CYS A 118 1.18 -14.28 -12.48
C CYS A 118 -0.14 -13.54 -12.31
N ARG A 119 -0.95 -13.91 -11.34
CA ARG A 119 -2.16 -13.17 -10.96
C ARG A 119 -1.78 -11.99 -10.08
N VAL A 120 -2.41 -10.85 -10.32
CA VAL A 120 -2.16 -9.63 -9.51
C VAL A 120 -3.49 -9.05 -9.05
N LEU A 121 -3.63 -8.87 -7.75
CA LEU A 121 -4.72 -8.14 -7.10
C LEU A 121 -4.22 -6.76 -6.70
N ILE A 122 -5.01 -5.71 -6.96
CA ILE A 122 -4.68 -4.34 -6.61
C ILE A 122 -5.49 -3.96 -5.38
N THR A 123 -4.83 -3.52 -4.32
CA THR A 123 -5.49 -3.12 -3.06
C THR A 123 -5.04 -1.73 -2.61
N PHE A 124 -5.94 -1.02 -1.93
CA PHE A 124 -5.70 0.29 -1.32
C PHE A 124 -6.15 0.25 0.13
N ASP A 125 -5.37 0.80 1.04
CA ASP A 125 -5.71 0.88 2.45
C ASP A 125 -6.15 2.29 2.85
N ASP A 126 -6.75 2.41 4.04
CA ASP A 126 -7.17 3.60 4.78
C ASP A 126 -8.43 4.30 4.23
N GLY A 127 -8.65 4.34 2.93
CA GLY A 127 -9.78 5.06 2.34
C GLY A 127 -9.56 6.57 2.19
N TYR A 128 -8.34 7.00 1.87
CA TYR A 128 -8.06 8.40 1.59
C TYR A 128 -8.89 8.97 0.43
N LEU A 129 -9.14 10.28 0.44
CA LEU A 129 -9.91 10.97 -0.60
C LEU A 129 -9.34 10.80 -2.00
N ASP A 130 -8.00 10.73 -2.13
CA ASP A 130 -7.35 10.51 -3.43
C ASP A 130 -7.59 9.11 -4.01
N ASN A 131 -8.04 8.16 -3.20
CA ASN A 131 -8.52 6.87 -3.69
C ASN A 131 -9.79 7.02 -4.55
N TYR A 132 -10.69 7.95 -4.20
CA TYR A 132 -11.84 8.30 -5.00
C TYR A 132 -11.47 9.25 -6.15
N SER A 133 -10.80 10.36 -5.85
CA SER A 133 -10.60 11.44 -6.83
C SER A 133 -9.54 11.13 -7.89
N ILE A 134 -8.60 10.21 -7.62
CA ILE A 134 -7.48 9.88 -8.52
C ILE A 134 -7.45 8.38 -8.87
N ALA A 135 -7.38 7.49 -7.87
CA ALA A 135 -7.19 6.07 -8.15
C ALA A 135 -8.42 5.44 -8.85
N PHE A 136 -9.62 5.73 -8.39
CA PHE A 136 -10.85 5.18 -8.98
C PHE A 136 -11.04 5.54 -10.46
N PRO A 137 -10.94 6.81 -10.91
CA PRO A 137 -11.02 7.13 -12.34
C PRO A 137 -9.98 6.41 -13.18
N ILE A 138 -8.75 6.29 -12.71
CA ILE A 138 -7.68 5.55 -13.40
C ILE A 138 -8.03 4.08 -13.52
N LEU A 139 -8.38 3.41 -12.41
CA LEU A 139 -8.75 1.99 -12.44
C LEU A 139 -9.94 1.74 -13.37
N ARG A 140 -10.97 2.60 -13.30
CA ARG A 140 -12.15 2.50 -14.17
C ARG A 140 -11.81 2.65 -15.66
N SER A 141 -10.92 3.58 -16.01
CA SER A 141 -10.51 3.78 -17.42
C SER A 141 -9.78 2.56 -17.99
N HIS A 142 -9.10 1.80 -17.14
CA HIS A 142 -8.43 0.55 -17.49
C HIS A 142 -9.33 -0.69 -17.36
N GLY A 143 -10.58 -0.57 -16.91
CA GLY A 143 -11.44 -1.71 -16.60
C GLY A 143 -10.86 -2.64 -15.52
N ALA A 144 -10.04 -2.09 -14.63
CA ALA A 144 -9.38 -2.83 -13.55
C ALA A 144 -10.15 -2.66 -12.23
N GLN A 145 -10.34 -3.74 -11.47
CA GLN A 145 -10.89 -3.67 -10.13
C GLN A 145 -9.79 -3.34 -9.11
N GLY A 146 -10.03 -2.37 -8.25
CA GLY A 146 -9.31 -2.16 -6.99
C GLY A 146 -10.13 -2.66 -5.81
N VAL A 147 -9.45 -3.11 -4.76
CA VAL A 147 -10.05 -3.45 -3.45
C VAL A 147 -9.65 -2.37 -2.46
N PHE A 148 -10.62 -1.68 -1.87
CA PHE A 148 -10.41 -0.59 -0.94
C PHE A 148 -10.76 -1.04 0.49
N PHE A 149 -9.75 -1.09 1.35
CA PHE A 149 -9.91 -1.43 2.77
C PHE A 149 -10.10 -0.15 3.57
N LEU A 150 -11.30 0.01 4.14
CA LEU A 150 -11.71 1.23 4.82
C LEU A 150 -11.57 1.12 6.34
N ALA A 151 -10.90 2.09 6.95
CA ALA A 151 -11.00 2.36 8.38
C ALA A 151 -12.31 3.11 8.63
N THR A 152 -13.35 2.40 9.07
CA THR A 152 -14.73 2.88 8.95
C THR A 152 -15.08 4.11 9.78
N SER A 153 -14.36 4.39 10.88
CA SER A 153 -14.53 5.64 11.65
C SER A 153 -13.95 6.88 10.93
N MET A 154 -13.08 6.68 9.96
CA MET A 154 -12.44 7.77 9.23
C MET A 154 -13.27 8.22 8.02
N VAL A 155 -14.10 7.34 7.46
CA VAL A 155 -14.90 7.61 6.27
C VAL A 155 -15.91 8.73 6.55
N GLY A 156 -15.87 9.79 5.72
CA GLY A 156 -16.73 10.96 5.87
C GLY A 156 -16.39 11.87 7.06
N SER A 157 -15.31 11.59 7.78
CA SER A 157 -14.88 12.38 8.92
C SER A 157 -13.75 13.37 8.55
N CYS A 158 -13.55 14.36 9.41
CA CYS A 158 -12.37 15.23 9.38
C CYS A 158 -11.27 14.75 10.35
N HIS A 159 -11.35 13.51 10.81
CA HIS A 159 -10.36 12.93 11.70
C HIS A 159 -8.97 12.93 11.08
N ILE A 160 -7.98 13.41 11.83
CA ILE A 160 -6.58 13.37 11.41
C ILE A 160 -5.94 12.16 12.10
N PRO A 161 -5.51 11.14 11.36
CA PRO A 161 -4.89 9.98 11.96
C PRO A 161 -3.54 10.32 12.57
N TRP A 162 -3.13 9.59 13.60
CA TRP A 162 -1.94 9.87 14.40
C TRP A 162 -0.65 10.00 13.57
N TRP A 163 -0.50 9.28 12.48
CA TRP A 163 0.68 9.38 11.61
C TRP A 163 0.71 10.69 10.84
N ASP A 164 -0.43 11.15 10.37
CA ASP A 164 -0.57 12.46 9.73
C ASP A 164 -0.43 13.59 10.75
N HIS A 165 -0.98 13.43 11.96
CA HIS A 165 -0.81 14.39 13.05
C HIS A 165 0.68 14.57 13.42
N ILE A 166 1.41 13.47 13.58
CA ILE A 166 2.87 13.48 13.79
C ILE A 166 3.59 14.22 12.66
N ALA A 167 3.26 13.90 11.41
CA ALA A 167 3.90 14.53 10.26
C ALA A 167 3.61 16.05 10.20
N TYR A 168 2.39 16.45 10.53
CA TYR A 168 1.99 17.85 10.57
C TYR A 168 2.74 18.63 11.70
N LEU A 169 2.79 18.08 12.91
CA LEU A 169 3.59 18.65 14.02
C LEU A 169 5.06 18.80 13.61
N MET A 170 5.60 17.83 12.91
CA MET A 170 6.97 17.89 12.41
C MET A 170 7.16 18.91 11.28
N ARG A 171 6.14 19.12 10.44
CA ARG A 171 6.16 20.10 9.34
C ARG A 171 6.14 21.53 9.85
N THR A 172 5.32 21.79 10.85
CA THR A 172 5.16 23.10 11.51
C THR A 172 6.18 23.35 12.61
N ALA A 173 7.08 22.39 12.88
CA ALA A 173 8.06 22.46 13.96
C ALA A 173 8.92 23.73 13.90
N GLN A 174 8.87 24.53 14.96
CA GLN A 174 9.72 25.70 15.15
C GLN A 174 11.15 25.30 15.51
N ARG A 175 11.32 24.19 16.25
CA ARG A 175 12.63 23.63 16.60
C ARG A 175 12.98 22.51 15.65
N ARG A 176 14.04 22.70 14.88
CA ARG A 176 14.52 21.70 13.90
C ARG A 176 15.37 20.58 14.54
N ARG A 177 15.76 20.75 15.81
CA ARG A 177 16.46 19.75 16.62
C ARG A 177 15.90 19.73 18.03
N PHE A 178 15.48 18.54 18.48
CA PHE A 178 14.91 18.32 19.82
C PHE A 178 15.07 16.85 20.23
N THR A 179 14.75 16.54 21.50
CA THR A 179 14.79 15.18 22.03
C THR A 179 13.44 14.83 22.62
N LEU A 180 12.88 13.69 22.20
CA LEU A 180 11.76 13.02 22.86
C LEU A 180 12.34 12.09 23.93
N ASN A 181 11.72 12.04 25.10
CA ASN A 181 12.14 11.17 26.19
C ASN A 181 11.21 9.97 26.37
N TYR A 182 10.00 10.02 25.83
CA TYR A 182 9.01 8.95 25.90
C TYR A 182 8.71 8.37 24.50
N PRO A 183 8.54 7.05 24.34
CA PRO A 183 8.75 5.97 25.33
C PRO A 183 10.24 5.68 25.60
N ALA A 184 11.12 6.17 24.75
CA ALA A 184 12.57 6.06 24.86
C ALA A 184 13.22 7.32 24.29
N ASN A 185 14.45 7.61 24.70
CA ASN A 185 15.19 8.77 24.20
C ASN A 185 15.40 8.71 22.69
N LEU A 186 14.87 9.71 21.97
CA LEU A 186 15.03 9.88 20.53
C LEU A 186 15.49 11.31 20.22
N VAL A 187 16.70 11.45 19.69
CA VAL A 187 17.19 12.74 19.16
C VAL A 187 16.69 12.88 17.72
N VAL A 188 15.89 13.90 17.50
CA VAL A 188 15.39 14.29 16.16
C VAL A 188 16.20 15.49 15.68
N ASP A 189 16.77 15.40 14.46
CA ASP A 189 17.49 16.49 13.82
C ASP A 189 17.07 16.58 12.35
N ILE A 190 16.09 17.45 12.08
CA ILE A 190 15.47 17.60 10.76
C ILE A 190 16.47 18.18 9.75
N ASN A 191 17.38 19.04 10.20
CA ASN A 191 18.38 19.65 9.30
C ASN A 191 19.42 18.64 8.83
N LYS A 192 19.79 17.70 9.70
CA LYS A 192 20.79 16.68 9.39
C LYS A 192 20.21 15.53 8.58
N ASN A 193 19.03 15.04 8.97
CA ASN A 193 18.47 13.80 8.44
C ASN A 193 17.47 14.03 7.29
N GLY A 194 17.00 15.28 7.12
CA GLY A 194 15.89 15.61 6.23
C GLY A 194 14.52 15.34 6.86
N PHE A 195 13.48 15.93 6.27
CA PHE A 195 12.12 15.87 6.81
C PHE A 195 11.57 14.44 6.83
N ALA A 196 11.58 13.76 5.68
CA ALA A 196 10.97 12.43 5.55
C ALA A 196 11.59 11.41 6.51
N GLU A 197 12.92 11.34 6.62
CA GLU A 197 13.59 10.40 7.54
C GLU A 197 13.32 10.76 9.01
N SER A 198 13.25 12.05 9.33
CA SER A 198 12.92 12.51 10.68
C SER A 198 11.49 12.11 11.07
N VAL A 199 10.51 12.30 10.18
CA VAL A 199 9.13 11.83 10.39
C VAL A 199 9.11 10.31 10.57
N GLN A 200 9.78 9.55 9.71
CA GLN A 200 9.83 8.09 9.85
C GLN A 200 10.48 7.64 11.17
N SER A 201 11.47 8.35 11.68
CA SER A 201 12.08 8.02 12.98
C SER A 201 11.10 8.24 14.14
N VAL A 202 10.32 9.33 14.11
CA VAL A 202 9.28 9.61 15.11
C VAL A 202 8.13 8.60 15.01
N LEU A 203 7.70 8.27 13.79
CA LEU A 203 6.65 7.24 13.56
C LEU A 203 7.10 5.85 14.07
N ARG A 204 8.37 5.48 13.90
CA ARG A 204 8.92 4.23 14.47
C ARG A 204 8.87 4.25 16.00
N SER A 205 9.21 5.39 16.63
CA SER A 205 9.14 5.55 18.08
C SER A 205 7.70 5.48 18.59
N TYR A 206 6.75 6.12 17.90
CA TYR A 206 5.32 6.03 18.23
C TYR A 206 4.81 4.59 18.20
N LYS A 207 5.25 3.79 17.22
CA LYS A 207 4.87 2.37 17.06
C LYS A 207 5.60 1.42 18.02
N ASN A 208 6.51 1.92 18.85
CA ASN A 208 7.21 1.08 19.83
C ASN A 208 6.18 0.49 20.81
N PRO A 209 6.21 -0.82 21.11
CA PRO A 209 5.33 -1.44 22.10
C PRO A 209 5.41 -0.82 23.51
N GLU A 210 6.53 -0.16 23.84
CA GLU A 210 6.68 0.59 25.08
C GLU A 210 5.87 1.91 25.11
N ASN A 211 5.34 2.36 23.99
CA ASN A 211 4.43 3.50 23.92
C ASN A 211 3.02 3.07 24.38
N THR A 212 2.84 3.03 25.68
CA THR A 212 1.55 2.67 26.33
C THR A 212 0.61 3.85 26.49
N ASP A 213 1.07 5.08 26.22
CA ASP A 213 0.29 6.32 26.27
C ASP A 213 0.51 7.17 25.01
N PRO A 214 -0.23 6.87 23.92
CA PRO A 214 -0.14 7.59 22.65
C PRO A 214 -0.44 9.09 22.77
N ALA A 215 -1.34 9.49 23.67
CA ALA A 215 -1.69 10.89 23.86
C ALA A 215 -0.51 11.67 24.47
N ARG A 216 0.16 11.10 25.46
CA ARG A 216 1.40 11.65 26.05
C ARG A 216 2.49 11.83 24.99
N PHE A 217 2.65 10.84 24.09
CA PHE A 217 3.64 10.94 23.02
C PHE A 217 3.39 12.14 22.12
N ILE A 218 2.15 12.31 21.65
CA ILE A 218 1.76 13.44 20.79
C ILE A 218 1.96 14.77 21.53
N ALA A 219 1.54 14.86 22.78
CA ALA A 219 1.72 16.08 23.59
C ALA A 219 3.21 16.45 23.78
N GLU A 220 4.06 15.46 24.08
CA GLU A 220 5.50 15.69 24.20
C GLU A 220 6.12 16.11 22.86
N LEU A 221 5.70 15.49 21.73
CA LEU A 221 6.17 15.88 20.42
C LEU A 221 5.80 17.33 20.10
N ALA A 222 4.55 17.73 20.33
CA ALA A 222 4.08 19.09 20.11
C ALA A 222 4.89 20.09 20.96
N GLU A 223 5.09 19.80 22.25
CA GLU A 223 5.89 20.62 23.16
C GLU A 223 7.35 20.74 22.69
N LYS A 224 8.01 19.62 22.40
CA LYS A 224 9.44 19.59 22.08
C LYS A 224 9.76 20.17 20.70
N ALA A 225 8.92 19.88 19.71
CA ALA A 225 9.04 20.42 18.35
C ALA A 225 8.58 21.89 18.28
N GLY A 226 7.62 22.30 19.11
CA GLY A 226 6.90 23.57 18.98
C GLY A 226 6.08 23.61 17.70
N GLY A 227 5.49 22.48 17.31
CA GLY A 227 4.62 22.35 16.16
C GLY A 227 3.19 22.75 16.47
N GLU A 228 2.42 23.03 15.43
CA GLU A 228 0.99 23.36 15.50
C GLU A 228 0.13 22.13 15.25
N ASP A 229 -1.04 22.06 15.88
CA ASP A 229 -2.02 21.01 15.58
C ASP A 229 -2.62 21.21 14.19
N PRO A 230 -2.95 20.12 13.46
CA PRO A 230 -3.56 20.22 12.15
C PRO A 230 -4.98 20.79 12.25
N PRO A 231 -5.43 21.55 11.22
CA PRO A 231 -6.78 22.10 11.21
C PRO A 231 -7.85 20.98 11.18
N GLU A 232 -8.83 21.07 12.07
CA GLU A 232 -9.90 20.08 12.23
C GLU A 232 -10.88 20.01 11.04
N THR A 233 -10.85 21.00 10.14
CA THR A 233 -11.80 21.11 9.03
C THR A 233 -11.35 20.44 7.74
N MET A 234 -10.16 19.86 7.69
CA MET A 234 -9.59 19.28 6.49
C MET A 234 -10.07 17.85 6.27
N ARG A 235 -10.95 17.64 5.28
CA ARG A 235 -11.38 16.30 4.89
C ARG A 235 -10.23 15.55 4.17
N ARG A 236 -9.82 14.44 4.72
CA ARG A 236 -8.73 13.61 4.19
C ARG A 236 -9.22 12.27 3.62
N PHE A 237 -10.37 11.80 4.06
CA PHE A 237 -10.93 10.51 3.69
C PHE A 237 -12.13 10.66 2.78
N LEU A 238 -12.38 9.64 1.96
CA LEU A 238 -13.57 9.58 1.12
C LEU A 238 -14.85 9.52 1.98
N SER A 239 -15.96 9.93 1.41
CA SER A 239 -17.29 9.83 2.03
C SER A 239 -17.97 8.51 1.67
N TRP A 240 -19.04 8.17 2.40
CA TRP A 240 -19.85 7.00 2.05
C TRP A 240 -20.55 7.13 0.70
N ASP A 241 -20.91 8.35 0.26
CA ASP A 241 -21.47 8.57 -1.08
C ASP A 241 -20.45 8.25 -2.17
N GLU A 242 -19.22 8.70 -1.99
CA GLU A 242 -18.10 8.39 -2.88
C GLU A 242 -17.78 6.88 -2.89
N ALA A 243 -17.79 6.23 -1.72
CA ALA A 243 -17.62 4.77 -1.63
C ALA A 243 -18.74 4.02 -2.37
N ARG A 244 -20.00 4.47 -2.27
CA ARG A 244 -21.12 3.92 -3.03
C ARG A 244 -20.97 4.11 -4.54
N GLU A 245 -20.47 5.26 -4.98
CA GLU A 245 -20.18 5.50 -6.40
C GLU A 245 -19.06 4.57 -6.90
N MET A 246 -17.97 4.43 -6.14
CA MET A 246 -16.89 3.50 -6.46
C MET A 246 -17.39 2.05 -6.54
N SER A 247 -18.24 1.62 -5.61
CA SER A 247 -18.84 0.28 -5.61
C SER A 247 -19.69 0.04 -6.87
N LYS A 248 -20.55 1.00 -7.23
CA LYS A 248 -21.32 0.94 -8.50
C LYS A 248 -20.41 0.96 -9.72
N GLY A 249 -19.23 1.56 -9.61
CA GLY A 249 -18.19 1.57 -10.64
C GLY A 249 -17.35 0.29 -10.70
N GLY A 250 -17.70 -0.76 -9.94
CA GLY A 250 -17.04 -2.08 -10.00
C GLY A 250 -15.86 -2.24 -9.04
N MET A 251 -15.63 -1.29 -8.13
CA MET A 251 -14.61 -1.44 -7.08
C MET A 251 -15.12 -2.33 -5.95
N ALA A 252 -14.23 -3.10 -5.33
CA ALA A 252 -14.53 -3.93 -4.17
C ALA A 252 -14.10 -3.22 -2.88
N PHE A 253 -14.76 -3.57 -1.77
CA PHE A 253 -14.46 -2.99 -0.47
C PHE A 253 -14.23 -4.09 0.58
N GLY A 254 -13.39 -3.77 1.56
CA GLY A 254 -13.10 -4.60 2.71
C GLY A 254 -12.89 -3.77 3.98
N SER A 255 -12.75 -4.44 5.10
CA SER A 255 -12.51 -3.81 6.41
C SER A 255 -11.01 -3.49 6.59
N HIS A 256 -10.73 -2.29 7.12
CA HIS A 256 -9.43 -1.94 7.70
C HIS A 256 -9.56 -1.63 9.20
N THR A 257 -10.43 -2.41 9.89
CA THR A 257 -10.93 -2.19 11.24
C THR A 257 -11.84 -0.96 11.36
N HIS A 258 -12.33 -0.66 12.56
CA HIS A 258 -13.12 0.55 12.79
C HIS A 258 -12.23 1.78 12.90
N SER A 259 -11.30 1.80 13.85
CA SER A 259 -10.50 2.97 14.20
C SER A 259 -9.00 2.88 13.87
N HIS A 260 -8.61 1.89 13.05
CA HIS A 260 -7.22 1.68 12.61
C HIS A 260 -6.23 1.45 13.76
N HIS A 261 -6.66 0.85 14.86
CA HIS A 261 -5.75 0.45 15.93
C HIS A 261 -4.89 -0.76 15.54
N VAL A 262 -3.67 -0.82 16.09
CA VAL A 262 -2.81 -2.00 15.97
C VAL A 262 -3.43 -3.12 16.81
N LEU A 263 -4.02 -4.13 16.16
CA LEU A 263 -4.86 -5.12 16.83
C LEU A 263 -4.12 -5.92 17.90
N SER A 264 -2.83 -6.21 17.72
CA SER A 264 -2.02 -6.91 18.72
C SER A 264 -1.83 -6.15 20.04
N GLN A 265 -2.11 -4.84 20.06
CA GLN A 265 -2.02 -4.00 21.25
C GLN A 265 -3.36 -3.91 22.02
N LEU A 266 -4.41 -4.51 21.46
CA LEU A 266 -5.75 -4.49 22.04
C LEU A 266 -6.05 -5.82 22.73
N GLU A 267 -6.81 -5.74 23.82
CA GLU A 267 -7.42 -6.91 24.45
C GLU A 267 -8.39 -7.60 23.47
N PRO A 268 -8.59 -8.94 23.56
CA PRO A 268 -9.40 -9.69 22.61
C PRO A 268 -10.84 -9.14 22.44
N ALA A 269 -11.46 -8.66 23.49
CA ALA A 269 -12.79 -8.05 23.43
C ALA A 269 -12.81 -6.79 22.54
N ARG A 270 -11.78 -5.95 22.66
CA ARG A 270 -11.65 -4.73 21.84
C ARG A 270 -11.31 -5.08 20.40
N GLN A 271 -10.50 -6.12 20.14
CA GLN A 271 -10.29 -6.60 18.77
C GLN A 271 -11.60 -7.06 18.14
N TYR A 272 -12.45 -7.77 18.90
CA TYR A 272 -13.76 -8.20 18.44
C TYR A 272 -14.65 -7.01 18.08
N GLU A 273 -14.72 -5.99 18.93
CA GLU A 273 -15.46 -4.75 18.68
C GLU A 273 -15.00 -4.05 17.41
N GLU A 274 -13.67 -3.80 17.26
CA GLU A 274 -13.08 -3.18 16.08
C GLU A 274 -13.46 -3.89 14.77
N LEU A 275 -13.43 -5.21 14.77
CA LEU A 275 -13.70 -5.99 13.56
C LEU A 275 -15.20 -6.14 13.29
N SER A 276 -16.02 -6.36 14.33
CA SER A 276 -17.47 -6.53 14.18
C SER A 276 -18.16 -5.21 13.80
N GLU A 277 -17.76 -4.10 14.41
CA GLU A 277 -18.31 -2.77 14.12
C GLU A 277 -17.95 -2.33 12.69
N SER A 278 -16.71 -2.49 12.28
CA SER A 278 -16.29 -2.19 10.90
C SER A 278 -17.10 -2.99 9.88
N ARG A 279 -17.32 -4.29 10.14
CA ARG A 279 -18.10 -5.15 9.26
C ARG A 279 -19.57 -4.74 9.19
N ALA A 280 -20.17 -4.39 10.33
CA ALA A 280 -21.54 -3.92 10.42
C ALA A 280 -21.75 -2.60 9.65
N ILE A 281 -20.85 -1.63 9.82
CA ILE A 281 -20.90 -0.35 9.12
C ILE A 281 -20.76 -0.55 7.59
N LEU A 282 -19.84 -1.39 7.13
CA LEU A 282 -19.69 -1.68 5.70
C LEU A 282 -20.96 -2.33 5.12
N LYS A 283 -21.61 -3.21 5.88
CA LYS A 283 -22.88 -3.79 5.47
C LYS A 283 -23.99 -2.74 5.41
N GLU A 284 -24.11 -1.88 6.43
CA GLU A 284 -25.09 -0.82 6.48
C GLU A 284 -24.91 0.19 5.34
N GLN A 285 -23.67 0.67 5.13
CA GLN A 285 -23.38 1.77 4.21
C GLN A 285 -23.25 1.35 2.74
N LEU A 286 -22.76 0.16 2.48
CA LEU A 286 -22.47 -0.32 1.11
C LEU A 286 -23.34 -1.52 0.71
N GLY A 287 -24.10 -2.12 1.63
CA GLY A 287 -24.91 -3.32 1.36
C GLY A 287 -24.08 -4.57 1.07
N ILE A 288 -22.80 -4.60 1.48
CA ILE A 288 -21.90 -5.73 1.22
C ILE A 288 -21.61 -6.53 2.49
N GLU A 289 -21.43 -7.83 2.35
CA GLU A 289 -20.73 -8.61 3.38
C GLU A 289 -19.23 -8.34 3.22
N ALA A 290 -18.59 -7.73 4.25
CA ALA A 290 -17.15 -7.48 4.21
C ALA A 290 -16.38 -8.81 4.38
N ASP A 291 -16.13 -9.48 3.27
CA ASP A 291 -15.46 -10.79 3.25
C ASP A 291 -13.97 -10.72 3.54
N ALA A 292 -13.36 -9.56 3.28
CA ALA A 292 -11.92 -9.35 3.38
C ALA A 292 -11.57 -8.32 4.45
N LEU A 293 -10.55 -8.63 5.23
CA LEU A 293 -9.94 -7.75 6.23
C LEU A 293 -8.51 -7.43 5.82
N ALA A 294 -8.06 -6.18 5.96
CA ALA A 294 -6.65 -5.84 5.99
C ALA A 294 -6.26 -5.41 7.40
N TYR A 295 -5.18 -5.99 7.92
CA TYR A 295 -4.73 -5.62 9.27
C TYR A 295 -4.03 -4.25 9.24
N PRO A 296 -4.39 -3.29 10.13
CA PRO A 296 -3.63 -2.05 10.30
C PRO A 296 -2.15 -2.34 10.54
N VAL A 297 -1.26 -1.56 9.88
CA VAL A 297 0.20 -1.79 9.86
C VAL A 297 0.58 -3.12 9.19
N GLY A 298 -0.11 -4.20 9.46
CA GLY A 298 -0.03 -5.50 8.79
C GLY A 298 1.30 -6.25 8.92
N CYS A 299 2.26 -5.79 9.74
CA CYS A 299 3.49 -6.55 10.01
C CYS A 299 3.20 -7.73 10.96
N LYS A 300 4.16 -8.66 11.09
CA LYS A 300 3.98 -9.86 11.91
C LYS A 300 3.64 -9.60 13.37
N SER A 301 4.04 -8.46 13.90
CA SER A 301 3.77 -8.05 15.28
C SER A 301 2.48 -7.26 15.46
N SER A 302 1.75 -6.93 14.38
CA SER A 302 0.55 -6.08 14.46
C SER A 302 -0.75 -6.86 14.62
N PHE A 303 -0.73 -8.17 14.50
CA PHE A 303 -1.85 -9.07 14.72
C PHE A 303 -1.37 -10.40 15.30
N THR A 304 -2.26 -11.17 15.92
CA THR A 304 -1.94 -12.40 16.63
C THR A 304 -2.77 -13.57 16.08
N VAL A 305 -2.49 -14.79 16.57
CA VAL A 305 -3.34 -15.96 16.30
C VAL A 305 -4.77 -15.71 16.81
N GLU A 306 -4.90 -15.00 17.93
CA GLU A 306 -6.19 -14.61 18.49
C GLU A 306 -6.94 -13.66 17.56
N THR A 307 -6.26 -12.65 17.00
CA THR A 307 -6.83 -11.76 15.97
C THR A 307 -7.37 -12.56 14.77
N GLN A 308 -6.62 -13.56 14.31
CA GLN A 308 -7.04 -14.42 13.20
C GLN A 308 -8.26 -15.28 13.56
N ARG A 309 -8.34 -15.75 14.82
CA ARG A 309 -9.48 -16.51 15.33
C ARG A 309 -10.74 -15.65 15.34
N ILE A 310 -10.65 -14.44 15.89
CA ILE A 310 -11.75 -13.46 15.95
C ILE A 310 -12.24 -13.11 14.53
N ALA A 311 -11.32 -12.83 13.60
CA ALA A 311 -11.70 -12.53 12.23
C ALA A 311 -12.48 -13.70 11.58
N ARG A 312 -12.07 -14.94 11.84
CA ARG A 312 -12.77 -16.14 11.35
C ARG A 312 -14.17 -16.26 11.95
N GLU A 313 -14.29 -16.07 13.25
CA GLU A 313 -15.57 -16.16 13.99
C GLU A 313 -16.57 -15.12 13.52
N LEU A 314 -16.09 -13.91 13.20
CA LEU A 314 -16.89 -12.85 12.63
C LEU A 314 -17.28 -13.08 11.17
N GLY A 315 -16.77 -14.14 10.51
CA GLY A 315 -17.14 -14.52 9.17
C GLY A 315 -16.34 -13.82 8.04
N TYR A 316 -15.19 -13.21 8.36
CA TYR A 316 -14.26 -12.80 7.30
C TYR A 316 -13.74 -14.05 6.58
N ARG A 317 -13.70 -14.03 5.25
CA ARG A 317 -13.21 -15.14 4.42
C ARG A 317 -11.70 -15.15 4.31
N CYS A 318 -11.07 -13.98 4.40
CA CYS A 318 -9.62 -13.84 4.42
C CYS A 318 -9.17 -12.58 5.15
N ALA A 319 -7.86 -12.54 5.51
CA ALA A 319 -7.23 -11.34 6.02
C ALA A 319 -5.84 -11.14 5.40
N PHE A 320 -5.56 -9.89 5.05
CA PHE A 320 -4.35 -9.46 4.37
C PHE A 320 -3.35 -8.88 5.36
N SER A 321 -2.11 -9.38 5.28
CA SER A 321 -0.96 -8.86 6.00
C SER A 321 -0.05 -8.02 5.08
N HIS A 322 1.05 -7.51 5.63
CA HIS A 322 1.97 -6.62 4.92
C HIS A 322 3.43 -7.10 5.05
N HIS A 323 3.67 -8.42 4.85
CA HIS A 323 5.02 -8.99 4.99
C HIS A 323 5.81 -9.08 3.69
N GLY A 324 5.19 -8.74 2.57
CA GLY A 324 5.78 -8.97 1.25
C GLY A 324 5.70 -10.44 0.78
N GLY A 325 5.95 -10.65 -0.51
CA GLY A 325 5.94 -11.96 -1.14
C GLY A 325 4.69 -12.24 -1.97
N THR A 326 4.61 -13.46 -2.49
CA THR A 326 3.47 -13.99 -3.25
C THR A 326 2.75 -15.07 -2.46
N ASN A 327 1.55 -15.39 -2.92
CA ASN A 327 0.67 -16.38 -2.31
C ASN A 327 0.51 -17.56 -3.28
N ALA A 328 0.70 -18.77 -2.77
CA ALA A 328 0.52 -19.99 -3.55
C ALA A 328 -0.94 -20.45 -3.52
N ARG A 329 -1.38 -21.14 -4.58
CA ARG A 329 -2.70 -21.71 -4.66
C ARG A 329 -2.89 -22.83 -3.63
N GLY A 330 -4.00 -22.79 -2.89
CA GLY A 330 -4.38 -23.83 -1.92
C GLY A 330 -3.42 -24.05 -0.75
N ASN A 331 -2.33 -23.28 -0.69
CA ASN A 331 -1.31 -23.41 0.37
C ASN A 331 -1.11 -22.10 1.14
N THR A 332 -1.96 -21.13 0.94
CA THR A 332 -1.88 -19.83 1.63
C THR A 332 -2.73 -19.87 2.89
N ARG A 333 -2.20 -19.35 3.98
CA ARG A 333 -2.96 -19.13 5.20
C ARG A 333 -3.98 -18.02 4.93
N LEU A 334 -5.27 -18.33 4.94
CA LEU A 334 -6.34 -17.39 4.57
C LEU A 334 -6.34 -16.11 5.41
N TYR A 335 -5.90 -16.18 6.66
CA TYR A 335 -5.83 -15.04 7.57
C TYR A 335 -4.41 -14.46 7.69
N ASP A 336 -3.57 -14.70 6.69
CA ASP A 336 -2.23 -14.12 6.53
C ASP A 336 -1.85 -14.07 5.04
N VAL A 337 -2.72 -13.48 4.23
CA VAL A 337 -2.48 -13.27 2.80
C VAL A 337 -1.46 -12.15 2.62
N LYS A 338 -0.31 -12.48 2.04
CA LYS A 338 0.82 -11.57 1.89
C LYS A 338 0.56 -10.49 0.85
N ARG A 339 0.96 -9.27 1.14
CA ARG A 339 0.91 -8.13 0.22
C ARG A 339 2.30 -7.53 0.01
N ALA A 340 2.55 -7.02 -1.19
CA ALA A 340 3.74 -6.26 -1.55
C ALA A 340 3.45 -4.76 -1.43
N LYS A 341 4.20 -4.08 -0.57
CA LYS A 341 4.08 -2.63 -0.37
C LYS A 341 4.44 -1.89 -1.66
N MET A 342 3.54 -1.02 -2.09
CA MET A 342 3.82 -0.02 -3.10
C MET A 342 4.24 1.28 -2.40
N VAL A 343 5.36 1.82 -2.85
CA VAL A 343 5.89 3.10 -2.38
C VAL A 343 6.12 3.99 -3.58
N ASN A 344 6.11 5.31 -3.39
CA ASN A 344 6.50 6.23 -4.44
C ASN A 344 7.95 5.93 -4.86
N GLN A 345 8.11 5.35 -6.03
CA GLN A 345 9.37 4.79 -6.52
C GLN A 345 9.50 4.98 -8.03
N SER A 346 10.73 4.89 -8.52
CA SER A 346 11.00 4.95 -9.94
C SER A 346 10.35 3.80 -10.72
N TRP A 347 10.11 4.04 -11.99
CA TRP A 347 9.64 3.03 -12.95
C TRP A 347 10.54 1.78 -12.99
N SER A 348 11.84 1.98 -12.88
CA SER A 348 12.82 0.89 -12.87
C SER A 348 12.63 -0.04 -11.67
N ARG A 349 12.44 0.53 -10.47
CA ARG A 349 12.18 -0.27 -9.27
C ARG A 349 10.86 -1.01 -9.34
N PHE A 350 9.78 -0.35 -9.78
CA PHE A 350 8.48 -1.00 -9.97
C PHE A 350 8.58 -2.22 -10.90
N ARG A 351 9.24 -2.08 -12.06
CA ARG A 351 9.42 -3.19 -13.02
C ARG A 351 10.21 -4.34 -12.42
N VAL A 352 11.32 -4.06 -11.75
CA VAL A 352 12.15 -5.10 -11.12
C VAL A 352 11.39 -5.78 -9.99
N GLN A 353 10.73 -5.02 -9.11
CA GLN A 353 9.95 -5.56 -8.01
C GLN A 353 8.85 -6.52 -8.49
N THR A 354 8.05 -6.10 -9.45
CA THR A 354 6.97 -6.93 -10.01
C THR A 354 7.51 -8.14 -10.77
N SER A 355 8.59 -8.00 -11.53
CA SER A 355 9.23 -9.10 -12.23
C SER A 355 9.84 -10.10 -11.25
N PHE A 356 10.55 -9.63 -10.22
CA PHE A 356 11.16 -10.49 -9.21
C PHE A 356 10.11 -11.33 -8.48
N CYS A 357 9.01 -10.72 -8.03
CA CYS A 357 7.90 -11.44 -7.42
C CYS A 357 7.30 -12.51 -8.34
N ARG A 358 7.17 -12.23 -9.65
CA ARG A 358 6.62 -13.17 -10.64
C ARG A 358 7.46 -14.44 -10.77
N PHE A 359 8.78 -14.33 -10.72
CA PHE A 359 9.67 -15.45 -10.99
C PHE A 359 10.11 -16.19 -9.73
N THR A 360 10.39 -15.48 -8.67
CA THR A 360 10.94 -16.07 -7.43
C THR A 360 9.88 -16.37 -6.39
N GLY A 361 8.74 -15.72 -6.44
CA GLY A 361 7.74 -15.73 -5.37
C GLY A 361 8.18 -14.97 -4.12
N ALA A 362 9.35 -14.33 -4.15
CA ALA A 362 9.86 -13.52 -3.05
C ALA A 362 9.59 -12.03 -3.30
N TYR A 363 9.50 -11.26 -2.23
CA TYR A 363 9.41 -9.81 -2.30
C TYR A 363 10.81 -9.21 -2.41
N TRP A 364 10.99 -8.28 -3.33
CA TRP A 364 12.19 -7.45 -3.41
C TRP A 364 11.88 -6.08 -2.77
N PRO A 365 12.47 -5.81 -1.58
CA PRO A 365 12.15 -4.63 -0.78
C PRO A 365 12.72 -3.34 -1.37
#